data_e62f7acfe0e3490375cdb23bf280346e
#
_entry.id   e62f7acfe0e3490375cdb23bf280346e
#
_cell.length_a   1.000
_cell.length_b   1.000
_cell.length_c   1.000
_cell.angle_alpha   90.00
_cell.angle_beta   90.00
_cell.angle_gamma   90.00
#
_symmetry.space_group_name_H-M   'P 1'
#
loop_
_entity.id
_entity.type
_entity.pdbx_description
1 polymer ?
#
loop_
_entity_poly.entity_id
_entity_poly.type
_entity_poly.pdbx_seq_one_letter_code
_entity_poly.pdbx_strand_id
1 'polypeptide(L)'
;MKTAKELLQAYHSNIQNPAAAAALFAADGAIELPYLASVGQSWRTEGPEDIKNMIAGLLKMAPDFRFINIKYYIETPDQVFAEYEVDCLWNGNPYHQLYMGRLVADQGKIKLLREAMNLYSVMNSDAVSDAS
;
A
#
# COMPACT_ATOMS: atom_id res chain seq x y z
N MET A 1 -10.17 -17.49 -10.51
CA MET A 1 -9.19 -16.39 -10.45
C MET A 1 -9.75 -15.25 -9.64
N LYS A 2 -8.93 -14.61 -8.81
CA LYS A 2 -9.39 -13.46 -8.04
C LYS A 2 -9.65 -12.26 -8.93
N THR A 3 -10.73 -11.54 -8.64
CA THR A 3 -10.99 -10.23 -9.25
C THR A 3 -10.10 -9.16 -8.60
N ALA A 4 -10.05 -7.99 -9.22
CA ALA A 4 -9.30 -6.86 -8.67
C ALA A 4 -9.76 -6.53 -7.24
N LYS A 5 -11.07 -6.50 -7.00
CA LYS A 5 -11.59 -6.23 -5.65
C LYS A 5 -11.17 -7.30 -4.65
N GLU A 6 -11.26 -8.57 -5.04
CA GLU A 6 -10.83 -9.67 -4.16
C GLU A 6 -9.34 -9.59 -3.84
N LEU A 7 -8.52 -9.20 -4.83
CA LEU A 7 -7.09 -9.00 -4.61
C LEU A 7 -6.81 -7.86 -3.64
N LEU A 8 -7.53 -6.74 -3.78
CA LEU A 8 -7.35 -5.61 -2.87
C LEU A 8 -7.78 -5.98 -1.45
N GLN A 9 -8.90 -6.69 -1.32
CA GLN A 9 -9.36 -7.19 -0.02
C GLN A 9 -8.31 -8.10 0.62
N ALA A 10 -7.73 -9.01 -0.16
CA ALA A 10 -6.70 -9.92 0.32
C ALA A 10 -5.43 -9.17 0.72
N TYR A 11 -5.04 -8.16 -0.06
CA TYR A 11 -3.88 -7.31 0.25
C TYR A 11 -4.08 -6.60 1.59
N HIS A 12 -5.22 -5.94 1.77
CA HIS A 12 -5.54 -5.24 3.02
C HIS A 12 -5.54 -6.21 4.21
N SER A 13 -6.15 -7.38 4.04
CA SER A 13 -6.27 -8.35 5.12
C SER A 13 -4.93 -8.97 5.51
N ASN A 14 -3.97 -9.00 4.59
CA ASN A 14 -2.68 -9.64 4.81
C ASN A 14 -1.55 -8.65 5.02
N ILE A 15 -1.85 -7.38 5.26
CA ILE A 15 -0.78 -6.37 5.39
C ILE A 15 0.17 -6.66 6.57
N GLN A 16 -0.30 -7.37 7.58
CA GLN A 16 0.52 -7.78 8.72
C GLN A 16 1.40 -9.01 8.41
N ASN A 17 1.24 -9.59 7.24
CA ASN A 17 2.02 -10.76 6.80
C ASN A 17 2.69 -10.42 5.46
N PRO A 18 3.92 -9.89 5.49
CA PRO A 18 4.59 -9.42 4.27
C PRO A 18 4.67 -10.47 3.15
N ALA A 19 4.97 -11.71 3.49
CA ALA A 19 5.07 -12.78 2.48
C ALA A 19 3.72 -13.06 1.83
N ALA A 20 2.64 -13.11 2.61
CA ALA A 20 1.30 -13.37 2.09
C ALA A 20 0.81 -12.22 1.23
N ALA A 21 1.04 -10.98 1.66
CA ALA A 21 0.66 -9.81 0.87
C ALA A 21 1.43 -9.76 -0.45
N ALA A 22 2.75 -9.98 -0.40
CA ALA A 22 3.59 -9.94 -1.59
C ALA A 22 3.24 -11.06 -2.58
N ALA A 23 2.82 -12.21 -2.10
CA ALA A 23 2.45 -13.34 -2.95
C ALA A 23 1.23 -13.05 -3.85
N LEU A 24 0.47 -12.01 -3.55
CA LEU A 24 -0.67 -11.60 -4.37
C LEU A 24 -0.25 -10.90 -5.67
N PHE A 25 1.01 -10.45 -5.77
CA PHE A 25 1.49 -9.67 -6.90
C PHE A 25 2.04 -10.57 -8.00
N ALA A 26 1.84 -10.12 -9.25
CA ALA A 26 2.50 -10.73 -10.42
C ALA A 26 4.02 -10.54 -10.28
N ALA A 27 4.79 -11.34 -11.04
CA ALA A 27 6.26 -11.27 -11.00
C ALA A 27 6.78 -9.86 -11.31
N ASP A 28 6.09 -9.13 -12.18
CA ASP A 28 6.39 -7.75 -12.54
C ASP A 28 5.38 -6.76 -11.95
N GLY A 29 4.60 -7.21 -10.98
CA GLY A 29 3.63 -6.35 -10.30
C GLY A 29 4.32 -5.28 -9.45
N ALA A 30 3.67 -4.14 -9.29
CA ALA A 30 4.28 -3.01 -8.60
C ALA A 30 3.29 -2.30 -7.68
N ILE A 31 3.84 -1.72 -6.61
CA ILE A 31 3.16 -0.72 -5.79
C ILE A 31 3.76 0.64 -6.15
N GLU A 32 2.90 1.61 -6.39
CA GLU A 32 3.30 2.97 -6.70
C GLU A 32 2.60 3.96 -5.77
N LEU A 33 3.40 4.84 -5.19
CA LEU A 33 2.94 5.95 -4.34
C LEU A 33 3.55 7.23 -4.90
N PRO A 34 3.06 7.70 -6.06
CA PRO A 34 3.79 8.67 -6.89
C PRO A 34 4.06 10.01 -6.21
N TYR A 35 3.22 10.41 -5.25
CA TYR A 35 3.45 11.66 -4.56
C TYR A 35 4.68 11.65 -3.65
N LEU A 36 5.18 10.47 -3.26
CA LEU A 36 6.41 10.39 -2.47
C LEU A 36 7.61 10.90 -3.23
N ALA A 37 7.59 10.86 -4.56
CA ALA A 37 8.67 11.41 -5.38
C ALA A 37 8.87 12.90 -5.11
N SER A 38 7.80 13.65 -4.82
CA SER A 38 7.89 15.10 -4.59
C SER A 38 8.60 15.45 -3.28
N VAL A 39 8.75 14.49 -2.37
CA VAL A 39 9.48 14.69 -1.10
C VAL A 39 10.78 13.88 -1.06
N GLY A 40 11.26 13.44 -2.22
CA GLY A 40 12.55 12.76 -2.33
C GLY A 40 12.55 11.32 -1.86
N GLN A 41 11.38 10.69 -1.72
CA GLN A 41 11.26 9.32 -1.26
C GLN A 41 11.08 8.36 -2.42
N SER A 42 11.51 7.11 -2.22
CA SER A 42 11.22 6.04 -3.16
C SER A 42 9.71 5.87 -3.29
N TRP A 43 9.20 5.83 -4.52
CA TRP A 43 7.77 5.86 -4.78
C TRP A 43 7.26 4.61 -5.49
N ARG A 44 8.14 3.76 -6.02
CA ARG A 44 7.76 2.57 -6.78
C ARG A 44 8.55 1.36 -6.34
N THR A 45 7.85 0.27 -6.06
CA THR A 45 8.46 -1.01 -5.66
C THR A 45 7.90 -2.09 -6.58
N GLU A 46 8.77 -2.80 -7.29
CA GLU A 46 8.38 -3.81 -8.26
C GLU A 46 8.85 -5.20 -7.82
N GLY A 47 7.97 -6.17 -7.99
CA GLY A 47 8.23 -7.58 -7.76
C GLY A 47 7.95 -8.02 -6.34
N PRO A 48 7.51 -9.31 -6.17
CA PRO A 48 7.11 -9.81 -4.86
C PRO A 48 8.19 -9.74 -3.79
N GLU A 49 9.47 -9.98 -4.14
CA GLU A 49 10.53 -9.97 -3.14
C GLU A 49 10.74 -8.57 -2.58
N ASP A 50 10.83 -7.55 -3.45
CA ASP A 50 11.02 -6.19 -3.01
C ASP A 50 9.79 -5.65 -2.28
N ILE A 51 8.60 -6.05 -2.72
CA ILE A 51 7.34 -5.67 -2.05
C ILE A 51 7.30 -6.28 -0.65
N LYS A 52 7.69 -7.54 -0.50
CA LYS A 52 7.77 -8.19 0.80
C LYS A 52 8.69 -7.42 1.74
N ASN A 53 9.87 -7.04 1.25
CA ASN A 53 10.85 -6.31 2.05
C ASN A 53 10.36 -4.92 2.41
N MET A 54 9.66 -4.24 1.50
CA MET A 54 9.08 -2.93 1.75
C MET A 54 8.03 -3.02 2.88
N ILE A 55 7.14 -4.00 2.81
CA ILE A 55 6.10 -4.18 3.84
C ILE A 55 6.73 -4.54 5.18
N ALA A 56 7.74 -5.41 5.18
CA ALA A 56 8.45 -5.76 6.40
C ALA A 56 9.10 -4.53 7.06
N GLY A 57 9.68 -3.65 6.24
CA GLY A 57 10.26 -2.39 6.73
C GLY A 57 9.21 -1.46 7.32
N LEU A 58 8.07 -1.36 6.66
CA LEU A 58 6.95 -0.54 7.15
C LEU A 58 6.46 -1.05 8.50
N LEU A 59 6.36 -2.36 8.69
CA LEU A 59 5.88 -2.95 9.94
C LEU A 59 6.89 -2.78 11.08
N LYS A 60 8.17 -2.61 10.79
CA LYS A 60 9.15 -2.26 11.82
C LYS A 60 8.89 -0.88 12.40
N MET A 61 8.49 0.06 11.56
CA MET A 61 8.19 1.43 11.98
C MET A 61 6.80 1.54 12.57
N ALA A 62 5.85 0.77 12.07
CA ALA A 62 4.45 0.81 12.48
C ALA A 62 3.92 -0.63 12.65
N PRO A 63 4.22 -1.29 13.80
CA PRO A 63 3.81 -2.68 14.00
C PRO A 63 2.31 -2.90 14.00
N ASP A 64 1.52 -1.87 14.28
CA ASP A 64 0.05 -1.93 14.28
C ASP A 64 -0.58 -1.41 12.99
N PHE A 65 0.22 -1.26 11.93
CA PHE A 65 -0.27 -0.78 10.63
C PHE A 65 -1.35 -1.70 10.10
N ARG A 66 -2.52 -1.14 9.80
CA ARG A 66 -3.63 -1.86 9.20
C ARG A 66 -4.56 -0.89 8.50
N PHE A 67 -5.24 -1.39 7.47
CA PHE A 67 -6.19 -0.58 6.72
C PHE A 67 -7.57 -0.65 7.37
N ILE A 68 -8.23 0.50 7.47
CA ILE A 68 -9.55 0.66 8.06
C ILE A 68 -10.41 1.53 7.16
N ASN A 69 -11.72 1.53 7.41
CA ASN A 69 -12.69 2.40 6.71
C ASN A 69 -12.61 2.25 5.19
N ILE A 70 -12.55 1.01 4.73
CA ILE A 70 -12.36 0.70 3.31
C ILE A 70 -13.69 0.85 2.59
N LYS A 71 -13.68 1.64 1.49
CA LYS A 71 -14.86 1.89 0.65
C LYS A 71 -14.49 1.67 -0.81
N TYR A 72 -15.27 0.83 -1.50
CA TYR A 72 -15.07 0.53 -2.91
C TYR A 72 -16.07 1.36 -3.72
N TYR A 73 -15.57 2.12 -4.70
CA TYR A 73 -16.42 3.05 -5.46
C TYR A 73 -16.66 2.61 -6.89
N ILE A 74 -15.66 2.06 -7.55
CA ILE A 74 -15.74 1.67 -8.95
C ILE A 74 -15.03 0.33 -9.07
N GLU A 75 -15.69 -0.64 -9.72
CA GLU A 75 -15.04 -1.93 -9.97
C GLU A 75 -15.44 -2.55 -11.29
N THR A 76 -14.48 -3.20 -11.93
CA THR A 76 -14.65 -4.15 -12.99
C THR A 76 -13.90 -5.42 -12.58
N PRO A 77 -14.01 -6.54 -13.30
CA PRO A 77 -13.21 -7.71 -12.92
C PRO A 77 -11.71 -7.43 -12.86
N ASP A 78 -11.21 -6.51 -13.70
CA ASP A 78 -9.79 -6.23 -13.85
C ASP A 78 -9.30 -5.03 -13.05
N GLN A 79 -10.18 -4.17 -12.57
CA GLN A 79 -9.77 -2.95 -11.87
C GLN A 79 -10.74 -2.60 -10.75
N VAL A 80 -10.19 -2.02 -9.69
CA VAL A 80 -11.00 -1.47 -8.60
C VAL A 80 -10.38 -0.16 -8.14
N PHE A 81 -11.23 0.82 -7.86
CA PHE A 81 -10.86 2.06 -7.21
C PHE A 81 -11.52 2.10 -5.84
N ALA A 82 -10.72 2.37 -4.80
CA ALA A 82 -11.19 2.39 -3.43
C ALA A 82 -10.51 3.49 -2.63
N GLU A 83 -11.14 3.87 -1.52
CA GLU A 83 -10.55 4.75 -0.51
C GLU A 83 -10.46 3.98 0.80
N TYR A 84 -9.39 4.21 1.53
CA TYR A 84 -9.15 3.55 2.80
C TYR A 84 -8.18 4.38 3.63
N GLU A 85 -8.12 4.06 4.93
CA GLU A 85 -7.36 4.85 5.89
C GLU A 85 -6.46 3.93 6.71
N VAL A 86 -5.45 4.55 7.32
CA VAL A 86 -4.61 3.92 8.33
C VAL A 86 -4.54 4.87 9.51
N ASP A 87 -4.68 4.33 10.72
CA ASP A 87 -4.55 5.09 11.96
C ASP A 87 -3.69 4.23 12.89
N CYS A 88 -2.44 4.63 13.08
CA CYS A 88 -1.47 3.83 13.79
C CYS A 88 -0.43 4.71 14.49
N LEU A 89 0.53 4.06 15.13
CA LEU A 89 1.74 4.73 15.62
C LEU A 89 2.88 4.46 14.64
N TRP A 90 3.50 5.52 14.15
CA TRP A 90 4.68 5.43 13.30
C TRP A 90 5.89 5.85 14.15
N ASN A 91 6.78 4.90 14.41
CA ASN A 91 7.92 5.11 15.29
C ASN A 91 7.50 5.71 16.64
N GLY A 92 6.35 5.25 17.17
CA GLY A 92 5.80 5.70 18.44
C GLY A 92 4.96 6.97 18.38
N ASN A 93 4.86 7.61 17.21
CA ASN A 93 4.10 8.86 17.04
C ASN A 93 2.81 8.62 16.30
N PRO A 94 1.71 9.30 16.68
CA PRO A 94 0.45 9.17 15.95
C PRO A 94 0.61 9.46 14.46
N TYR A 95 0.08 8.57 13.64
CA TYR A 95 0.14 8.67 12.18
C TYR A 95 -1.21 8.29 11.61
N HIS A 96 -1.83 9.21 10.89
CA HIS A 96 -3.08 8.98 10.18
C HIS A 96 -2.86 9.20 8.69
N GLN A 97 -3.35 8.26 7.87
CA GLN A 97 -3.18 8.32 6.42
C GLN A 97 -4.51 8.06 5.74
N LEU A 98 -4.73 8.78 4.64
CA LEU A 98 -5.85 8.54 3.73
C LEU A 98 -5.26 8.17 2.36
N TYR A 99 -5.75 7.06 1.82
CA TYR A 99 -5.35 6.58 0.50
C TYR A 99 -6.53 6.60 -0.46
N MET A 100 -6.24 6.96 -1.70
CA MET A 100 -7.10 6.70 -2.85
C MET A 100 -6.32 5.78 -3.77
N GLY A 101 -6.78 4.54 -3.96
CA GLY A 101 -6.01 3.52 -4.62
C GLY A 101 -6.73 2.88 -5.79
N ARG A 102 -5.97 2.62 -6.86
CA ARG A 102 -6.44 1.87 -8.01
C ARG A 102 -5.59 0.61 -8.14
N LEU A 103 -6.26 -0.52 -8.16
CA LEU A 103 -5.61 -1.81 -8.36
C LEU A 103 -5.98 -2.37 -9.73
N VAL A 104 -4.97 -2.79 -10.47
CA VAL A 104 -5.14 -3.47 -11.76
C VAL A 104 -4.73 -4.93 -11.58
N ALA A 105 -5.63 -5.83 -11.95
CA ALA A 105 -5.41 -7.27 -11.89
C ALA A 105 -5.07 -7.83 -13.27
N ASP A 106 -4.22 -8.84 -13.30
CA ASP A 106 -3.88 -9.59 -14.50
C ASP A 106 -3.67 -11.05 -14.12
N GLN A 107 -4.44 -11.95 -14.73
CA GLN A 107 -4.34 -13.39 -14.50
C GLN A 107 -4.46 -13.77 -13.01
N GLY A 108 -5.35 -13.08 -12.29
CA GLY A 108 -5.59 -13.36 -10.87
C GLY A 108 -4.50 -12.88 -9.93
N LYS A 109 -3.62 -12.00 -10.39
CA LYS A 109 -2.55 -11.40 -9.60
C LYS A 109 -2.60 -9.88 -9.72
N ILE A 110 -1.99 -9.18 -8.75
CA ILE A 110 -1.90 -7.73 -8.80
C ILE A 110 -0.80 -7.33 -9.76
N LYS A 111 -1.17 -6.63 -10.82
CA LYS A 111 -0.23 -6.05 -11.77
C LYS A 111 0.24 -4.68 -11.32
N LEU A 112 -0.67 -3.90 -10.74
CA LEU A 112 -0.38 -2.55 -10.28
C LEU A 112 -1.30 -2.19 -9.12
N LEU A 113 -0.72 -1.65 -8.07
CA LEU A 113 -1.45 -0.97 -7.01
C LEU A 113 -0.87 0.45 -6.92
N ARG A 114 -1.64 1.43 -7.39
CA ARG A 114 -1.20 2.82 -7.43
C ARG A 114 -2.06 3.64 -6.49
N GLU A 115 -1.42 4.31 -5.53
CA GLU A 115 -2.11 4.98 -4.43
C GLU A 115 -1.71 6.44 -4.33
N ALA A 116 -2.70 7.33 -4.30
CA ALA A 116 -2.54 8.69 -3.82
C ALA A 116 -2.66 8.68 -2.30
N MET A 117 -1.89 9.52 -1.63
CA MET A 117 -1.85 9.52 -0.18
C MET A 117 -1.69 10.95 0.35
N ASN A 118 -1.97 11.14 1.63
CA ASN A 118 -1.84 12.44 2.29
C ASN A 118 -0.36 12.71 2.60
N LEU A 119 0.28 13.55 1.79
CA LEU A 119 1.68 13.91 1.99
C LEU A 119 1.91 14.72 3.26
N TYR A 120 0.93 15.50 3.68
CA TYR A 120 1.05 16.26 4.92
C TYR A 120 1.36 15.34 6.10
N SER A 121 0.65 14.21 6.19
CA SER A 121 0.88 13.22 7.24
C SER A 121 2.27 12.62 7.15
N VAL A 122 2.76 12.34 5.94
CA VAL A 122 4.12 11.83 5.73
C VAL A 122 5.15 12.85 6.18
N MET A 123 5.00 14.10 5.77
CA MET A 123 5.95 15.17 6.06
C MET A 123 6.02 15.52 7.55
N ASN A 124 4.93 15.31 8.28
CA ASN A 124 4.82 15.63 9.70
C ASN A 124 4.97 14.40 10.59
N SER A 125 5.59 13.33 10.06
CA SER A 125 5.87 12.11 10.80
C SER A 125 7.35 11.78 10.65
N ASP A 126 7.79 10.74 11.38
CA ASP A 126 9.15 10.24 11.23
C ASP A 126 9.35 9.47 9.92
N ALA A 127 8.30 9.33 9.11
CA ALA A 127 8.37 8.60 7.86
C ALA A 127 9.35 9.24 6.86
N VAL A 128 9.55 10.56 6.92
CA VAL A 128 10.51 11.28 6.06
C VAL A 128 11.59 12.01 6.84
N SER A 129 11.51 12.08 8.17
CA SER A 129 12.44 12.86 8.98
C SER A 129 13.88 12.34 8.85
N ASP A 130 14.05 11.04 8.69
CA ASP A 130 15.36 10.42 8.61
C ASP A 130 15.99 10.58 7.22
N ALA A 131 15.26 11.13 6.27
CA ALA A 131 15.78 11.43 4.95
C ALA A 131 16.64 12.69 4.93
N SER A 132 16.57 13.45 5.99
CA SER A 132 17.31 14.71 6.11
C SER A 132 18.69 14.51 6.72
#